data_fe920faf2099f89f9310887ad5df93df
#
_entry.id   fe920faf2099f89f9310887ad5df93df
#
_cell.length_a   1.000
_cell.length_b   1.000
_cell.length_c   1.000
_cell.angle_alpha   90.00
_cell.angle_beta   90.00
_cell.angle_gamma   90.00
#
_symmetry.space_group_name_H-M   'P 1'
#
loop_
_entity.id
_entity.type
_entity.pdbx_description
1 polymer ?
#
loop_
_entity_poly.entity_id
_entity_poly.type
_entity_poly.pdbx_seq_one_letter_code
_entity_poly.pdbx_strand_id
1 'polypeptide(L)'
;MMRRILVIGAVTAAVMTGLSLPPTTVLGVVMDAMTGEPIANAIVTVGRTETRTDAGGTFRVPDSGATVRVRAYGYGRTDVAIETLRRPPAEIRLARVRPKALYLSVFGIGNRTLREGALALVEATELNALVIDVKGDRGLIAYRSSIALAQQAGAQRVITMPDLPGLLATLRRQGVYTIARIVAFKDDPLATARPDLAVHRRDGSIYRDREGLAWTDPHIAEVRAYNIGVAREVAEAGFDEIQFDYARLPDATGLVYREPDTQQNRVAAIDAFLREARTTLVPYNVFLAIDIFGYVCWNPDDTRIGQQLERIAEVVDYISPMLYPSSFQFGIPGYRNPVQHPYEIVHRSLARALERTRLPPVRFRPWLQAFPDYAFGGGSFTGGAVRAQVTAAEDIGTNGWMLWNPHNRYSTSDFTSAH
;
A
#
# COMPACT_ATOMS: atom_id res chain seq x y z
N MET A 1 -72.63 53.45 -18.86
CA MET A 1 -71.31 53.55 -18.28
C MET A 1 -71.14 52.57 -17.17
N MET A 2 -70.61 51.34 -17.46
CA MET A 2 -70.42 50.31 -16.48
C MET A 2 -68.92 50.16 -16.17
N ARG A 3 -68.53 50.52 -14.95
CA ARG A 3 -67.16 50.31 -14.44
C ARG A 3 -66.95 48.81 -14.04
N ARG A 4 -66.07 48.14 -14.70
CA ARG A 4 -65.60 46.80 -14.32
C ARG A 4 -64.54 46.92 -13.23
N ILE A 5 -64.75 46.31 -12.07
CA ILE A 5 -63.79 46.19 -10.99
C ILE A 5 -62.99 44.93 -11.24
N LEU A 6 -61.66 45.10 -11.37
CA LEU A 6 -60.70 44.00 -11.53
C LEU A 6 -60.26 43.60 -10.12
N VAL A 7 -60.58 42.34 -9.69
CA VAL A 7 -60.04 41.76 -8.47
C VAL A 7 -58.75 41.01 -8.78
N ILE A 8 -57.64 41.52 -8.29
CA ILE A 8 -56.35 40.84 -8.39
C ILE A 8 -56.21 39.95 -7.16
N GLY A 9 -56.32 38.65 -7.36
CA GLY A 9 -56.02 37.64 -6.32
C GLY A 9 -54.50 37.42 -6.17
N ALA A 10 -53.95 37.78 -5.02
CA ALA A 10 -52.58 37.48 -4.68
C ALA A 10 -52.48 36.00 -4.26
N VAL A 11 -51.78 35.19 -5.05
CA VAL A 11 -51.44 33.82 -4.68
C VAL A 11 -50.12 33.88 -3.87
N THR A 12 -50.24 33.68 -2.55
CA THR A 12 -49.09 33.54 -1.63
C THR A 12 -48.54 32.14 -1.76
N ALA A 13 -47.44 31.95 -2.44
CA ALA A 13 -46.69 30.69 -2.44
C ALA A 13 -45.97 30.53 -1.10
N ALA A 14 -46.42 29.62 -0.28
CA ALA A 14 -45.73 29.23 0.94
C ALA A 14 -44.50 28.39 0.55
N VAL A 15 -43.29 28.96 0.70
CA VAL A 15 -42.04 28.24 0.61
C VAL A 15 -41.92 27.40 1.86
N MET A 16 -42.20 26.10 1.75
CA MET A 16 -41.84 25.12 2.77
C MET A 16 -40.33 24.96 2.79
N THR A 17 -39.63 25.65 3.68
CA THR A 17 -38.25 25.34 4.04
C THR A 17 -38.29 24.02 4.81
N GLY A 18 -37.96 22.93 4.13
CA GLY A 18 -37.79 21.62 4.74
C GLY A 18 -36.69 21.68 5.79
N LEU A 19 -37.04 21.70 7.07
CA LEU A 19 -36.12 21.44 8.17
C LEU A 19 -35.65 19.97 7.99
N SER A 20 -34.48 19.74 7.41
CA SER A 20 -33.85 18.45 7.47
C SER A 20 -33.48 18.18 8.93
N LEU A 21 -34.08 17.15 9.52
CA LEU A 21 -33.65 16.64 10.82
C LEU A 21 -32.14 16.33 10.73
N PRO A 22 -31.35 16.64 11.78
CA PRO A 22 -29.96 16.26 11.81
C PRO A 22 -29.86 14.76 11.58
N PRO A 23 -28.89 14.30 10.77
CA PRO A 23 -28.72 12.88 10.50
C PRO A 23 -28.55 12.13 11.83
N THR A 24 -29.34 11.07 12.01
CA THR A 24 -29.18 10.16 13.16
C THR A 24 -27.74 9.62 13.11
N THR A 25 -27.09 9.53 14.28
CA THR A 25 -25.72 9.05 14.40
C THR A 25 -25.62 7.84 15.30
N VAL A 26 -24.74 6.90 14.94
CA VAL A 26 -24.35 5.76 15.77
C VAL A 26 -23.06 6.09 16.49
N LEU A 27 -23.03 5.75 17.78
CA LEU A 27 -21.84 5.82 18.64
C LEU A 27 -21.32 4.41 18.87
N GLY A 28 -20.00 4.27 18.90
CA GLY A 28 -19.38 3.01 19.27
C GLY A 28 -17.97 3.23 19.83
N VAL A 29 -17.38 2.14 20.31
CA VAL A 29 -16.01 2.12 20.85
C VAL A 29 -15.22 1.05 20.13
N VAL A 30 -13.96 1.35 19.76
CA VAL A 30 -13.03 0.39 19.21
C VAL A 30 -12.06 -0.05 20.31
N MET A 31 -11.95 -1.37 20.49
CA MET A 31 -11.20 -1.98 21.59
C MET A 31 -10.17 -2.98 21.05
N ASP A 32 -9.04 -3.12 21.74
CA ASP A 32 -8.12 -4.22 21.55
C ASP A 32 -8.77 -5.54 21.99
N ALA A 33 -8.81 -6.53 21.11
CA ALA A 33 -9.51 -7.79 21.37
C ALA A 33 -8.86 -8.62 22.49
N MET A 34 -7.55 -8.41 22.76
CA MET A 34 -6.80 -9.17 23.76
C MET A 34 -6.82 -8.48 25.14
N THR A 35 -6.52 -7.17 25.16
CA THR A 35 -6.36 -6.41 26.42
C THR A 35 -7.67 -5.78 26.90
N GLY A 36 -8.62 -5.56 25.99
CA GLY A 36 -9.85 -4.79 26.28
C GLY A 36 -9.59 -3.29 26.44
N GLU A 37 -8.40 -2.79 26.08
CA GLU A 37 -8.09 -1.37 26.09
C GLU A 37 -8.66 -0.66 24.86
N PRO A 38 -9.07 0.63 24.99
CA PRO A 38 -9.56 1.40 23.86
C PRO A 38 -8.46 1.69 22.85
N ILE A 39 -8.80 1.66 21.56
CA ILE A 39 -7.87 1.98 20.46
C ILE A 39 -8.12 3.41 19.98
N ALA A 40 -7.22 4.33 20.28
CA ALA A 40 -7.22 5.68 19.77
C ALA A 40 -6.78 5.75 18.30
N ASN A 41 -7.29 6.74 17.55
CA ASN A 41 -6.96 6.97 16.14
C ASN A 41 -7.29 5.80 15.20
N ALA A 42 -8.13 4.85 15.60
CA ALA A 42 -8.68 3.86 14.69
C ALA A 42 -9.48 4.55 13.58
N ILE A 43 -9.36 4.07 12.37
CA ILE A 43 -10.04 4.61 11.20
C ILE A 43 -11.39 3.91 11.08
N VAL A 44 -12.48 4.69 11.11
CA VAL A 44 -13.85 4.20 11.01
C VAL A 44 -14.49 4.77 9.75
N THR A 45 -15.00 3.92 8.89
CA THR A 45 -15.55 4.29 7.58
C THR A 45 -17.00 3.82 7.44
N VAL A 46 -17.89 4.74 7.00
CA VAL A 46 -19.26 4.42 6.57
C VAL A 46 -19.44 4.99 5.15
N GLY A 47 -19.67 4.14 4.17
CA GLY A 47 -19.72 4.52 2.78
C GLY A 47 -18.40 5.15 2.33
N ARG A 48 -18.38 6.45 2.09
CA ARG A 48 -17.19 7.23 1.72
C ARG A 48 -16.72 8.21 2.81
N THR A 49 -17.39 8.20 3.97
CA THR A 49 -17.05 9.07 5.09
C THR A 49 -16.12 8.34 6.04
N GLU A 50 -14.96 8.92 6.30
CA GLU A 50 -13.94 8.41 7.22
C GLU A 50 -13.87 9.32 8.46
N THR A 51 -13.84 8.73 9.65
CA THR A 51 -13.57 9.41 10.91
C THR A 51 -12.54 8.63 11.72
N ARG A 52 -12.08 9.20 12.84
CA ARG A 52 -11.14 8.53 13.74
C ARG A 52 -11.69 8.47 15.15
N THR A 53 -11.31 7.42 15.88
CA THR A 53 -11.62 7.31 17.29
C THR A 53 -10.81 8.33 18.11
N ASP A 54 -11.39 8.82 19.18
CA ASP A 54 -10.72 9.65 20.19
C ASP A 54 -9.80 8.83 21.12
N ALA A 55 -9.24 9.45 22.16
CA ALA A 55 -8.36 8.81 23.13
C ALA A 55 -9.03 7.65 23.90
N GLY A 56 -10.34 7.68 24.07
CA GLY A 56 -11.13 6.62 24.67
C GLY A 56 -11.63 5.56 23.69
N GLY A 57 -11.12 5.57 22.45
CA GLY A 57 -11.55 4.64 21.40
C GLY A 57 -12.93 4.93 20.83
N THR A 58 -13.58 6.04 21.23
CA THR A 58 -14.97 6.37 20.84
C THR A 58 -15.01 6.97 19.45
N PHE A 59 -16.02 6.60 18.68
CA PHE A 59 -16.30 7.18 17.38
C PHE A 59 -17.78 7.54 17.23
N ARG A 60 -18.06 8.47 16.33
CA ARG A 60 -19.41 8.82 15.91
C ARG A 60 -19.49 8.79 14.38
N VAL A 61 -20.47 8.08 13.83
CA VAL A 61 -20.68 7.97 12.37
C VAL A 61 -22.15 8.21 12.03
N PRO A 62 -22.47 8.68 10.81
CA PRO A 62 -23.85 8.77 10.33
C PRO A 62 -24.54 7.40 10.39
N ASP A 63 -25.78 7.35 10.84
CA ASP A 63 -26.64 6.16 10.77
C ASP A 63 -27.19 6.00 9.35
N SER A 64 -26.24 5.86 8.40
CA SER A 64 -26.52 5.72 6.97
C SER A 64 -25.63 4.63 6.39
N GLY A 65 -26.22 3.72 5.64
CA GLY A 65 -25.51 2.56 5.10
C GLY A 65 -25.65 1.31 5.98
N ALA A 66 -25.19 0.18 5.45
CA ALA A 66 -25.37 -1.14 6.08
C ALA A 66 -24.16 -1.58 6.94
N THR A 67 -22.97 -1.01 6.70
CA THR A 67 -21.72 -1.51 7.25
C THR A 67 -20.84 -0.38 7.78
N VAL A 68 -20.33 -0.56 8.99
CA VAL A 68 -19.25 0.22 9.58
C VAL A 68 -17.95 -0.58 9.40
N ARG A 69 -16.96 0.03 8.79
CA ARG A 69 -15.66 -0.56 8.50
C ARG A 69 -14.61 0.04 9.40
N VAL A 70 -13.81 -0.78 10.05
CA VAL A 70 -12.81 -0.31 11.02
C VAL A 70 -11.47 -0.96 10.78
N ARG A 71 -10.40 -0.14 10.85
CA ARG A 71 -9.00 -0.57 10.86
C ARG A 71 -8.16 0.34 11.76
N ALA A 72 -7.05 -0.16 12.27
CA ALA A 72 -6.11 0.63 13.05
C ALA A 72 -4.67 0.15 12.80
N TYR A 73 -3.69 1.04 12.98
CA TYR A 73 -2.27 0.67 12.80
C TYR A 73 -1.86 -0.40 13.81
N GLY A 74 -1.26 -1.48 13.33
CA GLY A 74 -0.88 -2.63 14.16
C GLY A 74 -2.03 -3.61 14.44
N TYR A 75 -3.19 -3.40 13.85
CA TYR A 75 -4.37 -4.26 13.99
C TYR A 75 -4.89 -4.72 12.62
N GLY A 76 -5.67 -5.79 12.66
CA GLY A 76 -6.47 -6.20 11.52
C GLY A 76 -7.60 -5.23 11.24
N ARG A 77 -8.27 -5.45 10.11
CA ARG A 77 -9.49 -4.72 9.72
C ARG A 77 -10.73 -5.56 9.99
N THR A 78 -11.86 -4.91 10.21
CA THR A 78 -13.14 -5.60 10.36
C THR A 78 -14.27 -4.79 9.75
N ASP A 79 -15.31 -5.48 9.34
CA ASP A 79 -16.56 -4.93 8.84
C ASP A 79 -17.67 -5.39 9.78
N VAL A 80 -18.49 -4.44 10.26
CA VAL A 80 -19.57 -4.70 11.23
C VAL A 80 -20.88 -4.14 10.68
N ALA A 81 -21.97 -4.90 10.77
CA ALA A 81 -23.28 -4.41 10.41
C ALA A 81 -23.69 -3.26 11.37
N ILE A 82 -24.15 -2.12 10.82
CA ILE A 82 -24.47 -0.94 11.63
C ILE A 82 -25.57 -1.23 12.67
N GLU A 83 -26.47 -2.17 12.37
CA GLU A 83 -27.54 -2.60 13.27
C GLU A 83 -27.01 -3.15 14.61
N THR A 84 -25.83 -3.81 14.57
CA THR A 84 -25.23 -4.36 15.80
C THR A 84 -24.75 -3.26 16.74
N LEU A 85 -24.43 -2.09 16.21
CA LEU A 85 -23.95 -0.94 16.98
C LEU A 85 -25.08 -0.07 17.53
N ARG A 86 -26.35 -0.30 17.14
CA ARG A 86 -27.52 0.37 17.72
C ARG A 86 -27.90 -0.20 19.07
N ARG A 87 -27.31 -1.33 19.45
CA ARG A 87 -27.60 -2.01 20.74
C ARG A 87 -26.36 -2.04 21.62
N PRO A 88 -26.42 -1.62 22.89
CA PRO A 88 -25.29 -1.76 23.82
C PRO A 88 -24.95 -3.24 24.10
N PRO A 89 -23.66 -3.58 24.26
CA PRO A 89 -22.49 -2.71 24.06
C PRO A 89 -22.17 -2.51 22.57
N ALA A 90 -22.02 -1.25 22.12
CA ALA A 90 -21.62 -0.91 20.76
C ALA A 90 -20.07 -0.97 20.63
N GLU A 91 -19.52 -2.14 20.82
CA GLU A 91 -18.07 -2.37 20.80
C GLU A 91 -17.62 -3.07 19.51
N ILE A 92 -16.50 -2.61 18.96
CA ILE A 92 -15.79 -3.26 17.86
C ILE A 92 -14.42 -3.67 18.36
N ARG A 93 -14.12 -4.97 18.33
CA ARG A 93 -12.85 -5.51 18.81
C ARG A 93 -11.93 -5.83 17.64
N LEU A 94 -10.71 -5.26 17.65
CA LEU A 94 -9.69 -5.52 16.67
C LEU A 94 -8.60 -6.41 17.26
N ALA A 95 -8.22 -7.46 16.51
CA ALA A 95 -7.06 -8.29 16.83
C ALA A 95 -5.77 -7.61 16.35
N ARG A 96 -4.71 -7.70 17.14
CA ARG A 96 -3.38 -7.23 16.73
C ARG A 96 -2.85 -8.06 15.56
N VAL A 97 -2.26 -7.39 14.58
CA VAL A 97 -1.63 -8.04 13.42
C VAL A 97 -0.29 -7.35 13.15
N ARG A 98 0.78 -8.14 13.18
CA ARG A 98 2.13 -7.73 12.75
C ARG A 98 2.55 -8.62 11.59
N PRO A 99 2.33 -8.21 10.33
CA PRO A 99 2.63 -9.04 9.17
C PRO A 99 4.12 -9.34 9.04
N LYS A 100 4.48 -10.61 9.09
CA LYS A 100 5.80 -11.16 8.80
C LYS A 100 5.67 -11.94 7.50
N ALA A 101 6.10 -11.31 6.38
CA ALA A 101 5.66 -11.73 5.07
C ALA A 101 6.77 -12.27 4.17
N LEU A 102 6.41 -13.23 3.34
CA LEU A 102 7.18 -13.65 2.17
C LEU A 102 6.62 -13.02 0.91
N TYR A 103 7.50 -12.69 -0.04
CA TYR A 103 7.14 -12.20 -1.35
C TYR A 103 6.93 -13.33 -2.36
N LEU A 104 5.86 -13.24 -3.14
CA LEU A 104 5.60 -14.06 -4.31
C LEU A 104 5.34 -13.19 -5.54
N SER A 105 6.19 -13.34 -6.55
CA SER A 105 6.04 -12.68 -7.83
C SER A 105 4.81 -13.16 -8.61
N VAL A 106 4.44 -12.47 -9.70
CA VAL A 106 3.39 -12.92 -10.65
C VAL A 106 3.56 -14.40 -11.01
N PHE A 107 4.80 -14.83 -11.25
CA PHE A 107 5.08 -16.23 -11.59
C PHE A 107 5.15 -17.12 -10.36
N GLY A 108 5.64 -16.61 -9.24
CA GLY A 108 5.75 -17.35 -7.97
C GLY A 108 4.41 -17.79 -7.40
N ILE A 109 3.43 -16.89 -7.38
CA ILE A 109 2.08 -17.22 -6.89
C ILE A 109 1.37 -18.22 -7.82
N GLY A 110 1.63 -18.16 -9.13
CA GLY A 110 1.11 -19.12 -10.12
C GLY A 110 1.78 -20.47 -10.08
N ASN A 111 3.03 -20.55 -9.61
CA ASN A 111 3.78 -21.79 -9.51
C ASN A 111 3.38 -22.55 -8.25
N ARG A 112 2.83 -23.75 -8.43
CA ARG A 112 2.34 -24.58 -7.32
C ARG A 112 3.42 -24.86 -6.27
N THR A 113 4.61 -25.27 -6.69
CA THR A 113 5.71 -25.63 -5.78
C THR A 113 6.17 -24.43 -4.94
N LEU A 114 6.33 -23.25 -5.58
CA LEU A 114 6.75 -22.04 -4.87
C LEU A 114 5.67 -21.55 -3.90
N ARG A 115 4.42 -21.56 -4.34
CA ARG A 115 3.28 -21.17 -3.50
C ARG A 115 3.09 -22.11 -2.31
N GLU A 116 3.07 -23.43 -2.53
CA GLU A 116 2.94 -24.42 -1.46
C GLU A 116 4.15 -24.38 -0.52
N GLY A 117 5.36 -24.17 -1.02
CA GLY A 117 6.56 -23.98 -0.21
C GLY A 117 6.47 -22.75 0.70
N ALA A 118 5.98 -21.62 0.19
CA ALA A 118 5.76 -20.42 0.99
C ALA A 118 4.68 -20.63 2.06
N LEU A 119 3.57 -21.29 1.72
CA LEU A 119 2.50 -21.62 2.68
C LEU A 119 2.95 -22.60 3.75
N ALA A 120 3.77 -23.59 3.42
CA ALA A 120 4.35 -24.49 4.40
C ALA A 120 5.28 -23.76 5.39
N LEU A 121 6.01 -22.75 4.93
CA LEU A 121 6.80 -21.88 5.83
C LEU A 121 5.90 -21.03 6.74
N VAL A 122 4.82 -20.48 6.23
CA VAL A 122 3.83 -19.73 7.04
C VAL A 122 3.22 -20.62 8.12
N GLU A 123 2.94 -21.88 7.81
CA GLU A 123 2.40 -22.84 8.78
C GLU A 123 3.42 -23.26 9.85
N ALA A 124 4.69 -23.40 9.46
CA ALA A 124 5.74 -23.99 10.31
C ALA A 124 6.53 -22.95 11.13
N THR A 125 6.40 -21.66 10.83
CA THR A 125 7.26 -20.60 11.40
C THR A 125 6.45 -19.41 11.91
N GLU A 126 7.15 -18.38 12.36
CA GLU A 126 6.56 -17.10 12.81
C GLU A 126 5.89 -16.28 11.70
N LEU A 127 5.98 -16.71 10.45
CA LEU A 127 5.38 -16.04 9.30
C LEU A 127 3.85 -16.11 9.35
N ASN A 128 3.19 -15.03 8.90
CA ASN A 128 1.73 -14.94 8.92
C ASN A 128 1.15 -14.14 7.75
N ALA A 129 1.99 -13.81 6.77
CA ALA A 129 1.58 -12.92 5.68
C ALA A 129 2.25 -13.30 4.35
N LEU A 130 1.61 -12.91 3.25
CA LEU A 130 2.19 -12.97 1.90
C LEU A 130 2.05 -11.61 1.21
N VAL A 131 3.15 -11.17 0.58
CA VAL A 131 3.11 -10.10 -0.43
C VAL A 131 3.02 -10.75 -1.80
N ILE A 132 1.97 -10.43 -2.54
CA ILE A 132 1.65 -11.05 -3.82
C ILE A 132 1.66 -9.99 -4.91
N ASP A 133 2.47 -10.20 -5.96
CA ASP A 133 2.40 -9.37 -7.15
C ASP A 133 1.07 -9.57 -7.87
N VAL A 134 0.21 -8.58 -7.81
CA VAL A 134 -1.00 -8.51 -8.64
C VAL A 134 -0.71 -7.80 -9.96
N LYS A 135 0.24 -6.87 -9.95
CA LYS A 135 0.87 -6.27 -11.12
C LYS A 135 2.39 -6.20 -10.86
N GLY A 136 3.16 -7.02 -11.56
CA GLY A 136 4.60 -7.22 -11.29
C GLY A 136 5.52 -6.30 -12.07
N ASP A 137 6.84 -6.49 -11.92
CA ASP A 137 7.92 -5.62 -12.42
C ASP A 137 7.93 -5.45 -13.95
N ARG A 138 7.31 -6.36 -14.69
CA ARG A 138 7.17 -6.27 -16.16
C ARG A 138 5.86 -5.62 -16.59
N GLY A 139 5.10 -5.00 -15.68
CA GLY A 139 3.79 -4.41 -15.94
C GLY A 139 2.68 -5.45 -16.20
N LEU A 140 2.94 -6.75 -15.95
CA LEU A 140 1.96 -7.81 -16.15
C LEU A 140 1.00 -7.89 -14.97
N ILE A 141 -0.30 -7.94 -15.28
CA ILE A 141 -1.39 -8.16 -14.31
C ILE A 141 -1.67 -9.66 -14.25
N ALA A 142 -1.59 -10.23 -13.05
CA ALA A 142 -1.63 -11.68 -12.82
C ALA A 142 -3.05 -12.29 -12.84
N TYR A 143 -4.10 -11.48 -12.82
CA TYR A 143 -5.51 -11.89 -12.78
C TYR A 143 -6.31 -11.28 -13.95
N ARG A 144 -7.56 -11.69 -14.10
CA ARG A 144 -8.46 -11.14 -15.13
C ARG A 144 -8.99 -9.77 -14.69
N SER A 145 -8.36 -8.70 -15.16
CA SER A 145 -8.77 -7.32 -14.90
C SER A 145 -9.85 -6.87 -15.88
N SER A 146 -10.80 -6.09 -15.42
CA SER A 146 -11.84 -5.45 -16.24
C SER A 146 -11.40 -4.13 -16.87
N ILE A 147 -10.20 -3.64 -16.55
CA ILE A 147 -9.67 -2.35 -17.01
C ILE A 147 -9.39 -2.42 -18.52
N ALA A 148 -10.13 -1.64 -19.31
CA ALA A 148 -9.99 -1.65 -20.78
C ALA A 148 -8.56 -1.34 -21.23
N LEU A 149 -7.87 -0.41 -20.57
CA LEU A 149 -6.50 -0.04 -20.88
C LEU A 149 -5.51 -1.19 -20.61
N ALA A 150 -5.75 -2.02 -19.57
CA ALA A 150 -4.96 -3.23 -19.30
C ALA A 150 -5.08 -4.27 -20.42
N GLN A 151 -6.29 -4.41 -20.96
CA GLN A 151 -6.57 -5.31 -22.08
C GLN A 151 -5.91 -4.80 -23.37
N GLN A 152 -6.07 -3.51 -23.69
CA GLN A 152 -5.48 -2.87 -24.86
C GLN A 152 -3.95 -2.92 -24.85
N ALA A 153 -3.34 -2.72 -23.69
CA ALA A 153 -1.89 -2.78 -23.52
C ALA A 153 -1.33 -4.21 -23.50
N GLY A 154 -2.17 -5.24 -23.49
CA GLY A 154 -1.72 -6.63 -23.39
C GLY A 154 -1.10 -6.95 -22.02
N ALA A 155 -1.44 -6.21 -20.97
CA ALA A 155 -0.92 -6.43 -19.62
C ALA A 155 -1.39 -7.78 -19.01
N GLN A 156 -2.43 -8.37 -19.57
CA GLN A 156 -3.02 -9.65 -19.14
C GLN A 156 -2.61 -10.86 -19.99
N ARG A 157 -1.49 -10.77 -20.74
CA ARG A 157 -1.05 -11.91 -21.58
C ARG A 157 -0.59 -13.13 -20.77
N VAL A 158 -0.38 -12.98 -19.46
CA VAL A 158 -0.04 -14.05 -18.53
C VAL A 158 -0.97 -13.96 -17.31
N ILE A 159 -1.91 -14.90 -17.21
CA ILE A 159 -2.82 -15.00 -16.06
C ILE A 159 -2.36 -16.15 -15.18
N THR A 160 -1.88 -15.83 -13.99
CA THR A 160 -1.37 -16.80 -13.01
C THR A 160 -2.30 -16.98 -11.81
N MET A 161 -3.26 -16.06 -11.63
CA MET A 161 -4.33 -16.12 -10.62
C MET A 161 -5.71 -16.04 -11.32
N PRO A 162 -6.16 -17.10 -12.01
CA PRO A 162 -7.43 -17.08 -12.75
C PRO A 162 -8.66 -16.96 -11.84
N ASP A 163 -8.58 -17.47 -10.60
CA ASP A 163 -9.59 -17.34 -9.54
C ASP A 163 -8.99 -16.61 -8.36
N LEU A 164 -8.86 -15.30 -8.47
CA LEU A 164 -8.33 -14.43 -7.40
C LEU A 164 -9.22 -14.46 -6.14
N PRO A 165 -10.56 -14.36 -6.22
CA PRO A 165 -11.40 -14.45 -5.03
C PRO A 165 -11.27 -15.78 -4.27
N GLY A 166 -11.21 -16.90 -4.98
CA GLY A 166 -11.04 -18.24 -4.39
C GLY A 166 -9.69 -18.40 -3.71
N LEU A 167 -8.62 -17.88 -4.31
CA LEU A 167 -7.28 -17.84 -3.69
C LEU A 167 -7.32 -17.04 -2.37
N LEU A 168 -7.84 -15.81 -2.38
CA LEU A 168 -7.92 -14.96 -1.18
C LEU A 168 -8.81 -15.56 -0.08
N ALA A 169 -9.94 -16.18 -0.45
CA ALA A 169 -10.77 -16.89 0.50
C ALA A 169 -10.02 -18.06 1.17
N THR A 170 -9.16 -18.75 0.43
CA THR A 170 -8.32 -19.84 0.97
C THR A 170 -7.27 -19.30 1.93
N LEU A 171 -6.51 -18.27 1.53
CA LEU A 171 -5.50 -17.63 2.38
C LEU A 171 -6.12 -17.07 3.67
N ARG A 172 -7.28 -16.44 3.58
CA ARG A 172 -8.02 -15.92 4.75
C ARG A 172 -8.43 -17.04 5.73
N ARG A 173 -8.89 -18.20 5.23
CA ARG A 173 -9.20 -19.36 6.09
C ARG A 173 -7.97 -19.89 6.82
N GLN A 174 -6.79 -19.76 6.23
CA GLN A 174 -5.52 -20.13 6.81
C GLN A 174 -4.93 -19.04 7.73
N GLY A 175 -5.65 -17.92 7.94
CA GLY A 175 -5.17 -16.82 8.77
C GLY A 175 -4.05 -15.99 8.15
N VAL A 176 -3.81 -16.10 6.84
CA VAL A 176 -2.74 -15.40 6.13
C VAL A 176 -3.17 -13.96 5.82
N TYR A 177 -2.41 -12.98 6.32
CA TYR A 177 -2.56 -11.58 5.94
C TYR A 177 -2.04 -11.36 4.52
N THR A 178 -2.81 -10.67 3.68
CA THR A 178 -2.53 -10.55 2.26
C THR A 178 -2.23 -9.10 1.85
N ILE A 179 -1.07 -8.91 1.21
CA ILE A 179 -0.61 -7.62 0.69
C ILE A 179 -0.56 -7.70 -0.84
N ALA A 180 -1.37 -6.89 -1.52
CA ALA A 180 -1.32 -6.77 -2.97
C ALA A 180 -0.22 -5.79 -3.38
N ARG A 181 0.88 -6.28 -3.93
CA ARG A 181 1.93 -5.42 -4.48
C ARG A 181 1.60 -5.05 -5.93
N ILE A 182 1.65 -3.76 -6.22
CA ILE A 182 1.38 -3.15 -7.52
C ILE A 182 2.59 -2.33 -7.93
N VAL A 183 3.30 -2.77 -8.96
CA VAL A 183 4.34 -1.99 -9.62
C VAL A 183 3.68 -0.88 -10.42
N ALA A 184 3.87 0.38 -10.01
CA ALA A 184 3.11 1.49 -10.55
C ALA A 184 3.62 1.96 -11.93
N PHE A 185 4.76 2.64 -11.96
CA PHE A 185 5.18 3.38 -13.16
C PHE A 185 6.22 2.67 -14.02
N LYS A 186 6.84 1.59 -13.56
CA LYS A 186 7.62 0.67 -14.39
C LYS A 186 6.63 -0.26 -15.11
N ASP A 187 6.20 0.11 -16.32
CA ASP A 187 5.11 -0.55 -17.03
C ASP A 187 5.39 -0.65 -18.53
N ASP A 188 6.09 -1.70 -18.90
CA ASP A 188 6.51 -1.93 -20.27
C ASP A 188 5.34 -2.14 -21.26
N PRO A 189 4.30 -2.94 -20.93
CA PRO A 189 3.15 -3.10 -21.81
C PRO A 189 2.41 -1.79 -22.08
N LEU A 190 2.11 -1.02 -21.03
CA LEU A 190 1.37 0.24 -21.17
C LEU A 190 2.19 1.28 -21.95
N ALA A 191 3.45 1.50 -21.57
CA ALA A 191 4.32 2.45 -22.23
C ALA A 191 4.59 2.12 -23.72
N THR A 192 4.64 0.82 -24.05
CA THR A 192 4.84 0.36 -25.44
C THR A 192 3.56 0.50 -26.27
N ALA A 193 2.39 0.17 -25.70
CA ALA A 193 1.11 0.27 -26.39
C ALA A 193 0.61 1.72 -26.52
N ARG A 194 0.98 2.58 -25.59
CA ARG A 194 0.60 4.01 -25.49
C ARG A 194 1.86 4.88 -25.28
N PRO A 195 2.63 5.12 -26.37
CA PRO A 195 3.83 5.96 -26.29
C PRO A 195 3.57 7.36 -25.74
N ASP A 196 2.38 7.90 -25.92
CA ASP A 196 1.94 9.19 -25.37
C ASP A 196 1.85 9.22 -23.83
N LEU A 197 1.84 8.04 -23.18
CA LEU A 197 1.87 7.88 -21.73
C LEU A 197 3.27 7.51 -21.19
N ALA A 198 4.24 7.30 -22.08
CA ALA A 198 5.58 6.84 -21.73
C ALA A 198 6.50 7.99 -21.29
N VAL A 199 7.52 7.64 -20.50
CA VAL A 199 8.71 8.49 -20.31
C VAL A 199 9.59 8.40 -21.54
N HIS A 200 10.11 9.53 -22.01
CA HIS A 200 10.90 9.61 -23.23
C HIS A 200 12.36 10.04 -22.98
N ARG A 201 13.22 9.77 -23.93
CA ARG A 201 14.54 10.39 -24.05
C ARG A 201 14.43 11.69 -24.83
N ARG A 202 15.48 12.51 -24.83
CA ARG A 202 15.52 13.77 -25.56
C ARG A 202 15.41 13.63 -27.09
N ASP A 203 15.74 12.46 -27.63
CA ASP A 203 15.61 12.14 -29.05
C ASP A 203 14.20 11.67 -29.45
N GLY A 204 13.26 11.69 -28.49
CA GLY A 204 11.87 11.25 -28.68
C GLY A 204 11.64 9.75 -28.56
N SER A 205 12.67 8.94 -28.37
CA SER A 205 12.51 7.50 -28.14
C SER A 205 11.94 7.21 -26.74
N ILE A 206 11.19 6.10 -26.61
CA ILE A 206 10.71 5.63 -25.30
C ILE A 206 11.91 5.26 -24.43
N TYR A 207 11.94 5.77 -23.20
CA TYR A 207 12.95 5.38 -22.23
C TYR A 207 12.75 3.91 -21.80
N ARG A 208 13.86 3.16 -21.82
CA ARG A 208 13.95 1.82 -21.24
C ARG A 208 15.08 1.77 -20.22
N ASP A 209 14.83 1.13 -19.09
CA ASP A 209 15.81 0.96 -18.03
C ASP A 209 16.88 -0.11 -18.37
N ARG A 210 17.73 -0.48 -17.39
CA ARG A 210 18.80 -1.47 -17.56
C ARG A 210 18.29 -2.88 -17.87
N GLU A 211 17.01 -3.17 -17.51
CA GLU A 211 16.36 -4.44 -17.81
C GLU A 211 15.64 -4.41 -19.17
N GLY A 212 15.73 -3.31 -19.91
CA GLY A 212 15.04 -3.10 -21.17
C GLY A 212 13.56 -2.80 -21.04
N LEU A 213 13.06 -2.49 -19.83
CA LEU A 213 11.66 -2.23 -19.54
C LEU A 213 11.34 -0.74 -19.61
N ALA A 214 10.22 -0.41 -20.25
CA ALA A 214 9.75 0.96 -20.39
C ALA A 214 8.98 1.42 -19.15
N TRP A 215 8.90 2.74 -18.99
CA TRP A 215 8.25 3.41 -17.87
C TRP A 215 7.17 4.37 -18.36
N THR A 216 6.12 4.49 -17.59
CA THR A 216 5.05 5.47 -17.81
C THR A 216 5.26 6.72 -16.95
N ASP A 217 4.75 7.85 -17.42
CA ASP A 217 4.94 9.16 -16.78
C ASP A 217 3.92 9.40 -15.66
N PRO A 218 4.32 9.51 -14.38
CA PRO A 218 3.41 9.73 -13.26
C PRO A 218 2.72 11.10 -13.26
N HIS A 219 3.20 12.07 -14.03
CA HIS A 219 2.54 13.36 -14.18
C HIS A 219 1.21 13.26 -14.95
N ILE A 220 1.01 12.19 -15.73
CA ILE A 220 -0.18 11.96 -16.55
C ILE A 220 -1.30 11.32 -15.70
N ALA A 221 -2.44 12.00 -15.59
CA ALA A 221 -3.57 11.53 -14.79
C ALA A 221 -4.11 10.16 -15.24
N GLU A 222 -4.11 9.86 -16.55
CA GLU A 222 -4.53 8.56 -17.07
C GLU A 222 -3.64 7.41 -16.58
N VAL A 223 -2.33 7.63 -16.46
CA VAL A 223 -1.37 6.66 -15.90
C VAL A 223 -1.65 6.41 -14.42
N ARG A 224 -1.91 7.47 -13.65
CA ARG A 224 -2.28 7.33 -12.24
C ARG A 224 -3.61 6.59 -12.07
N ALA A 225 -4.63 6.99 -12.83
CA ALA A 225 -5.96 6.37 -12.80
C ALA A 225 -5.91 4.87 -13.16
N TYR A 226 -5.06 4.47 -14.10
CA TYR A 226 -4.84 3.07 -14.46
C TYR A 226 -4.34 2.24 -13.27
N ASN A 227 -3.29 2.67 -12.60
CA ASN A 227 -2.74 1.96 -11.44
C ASN A 227 -3.70 1.97 -10.23
N ILE A 228 -4.43 3.06 -10.03
CA ILE A 228 -5.48 3.17 -9.00
C ILE A 228 -6.67 2.24 -9.34
N GLY A 229 -6.98 2.07 -10.62
CA GLY A 229 -7.97 1.09 -11.08
C GLY A 229 -7.60 -0.33 -10.69
N VAL A 230 -6.33 -0.74 -10.89
CA VAL A 230 -5.81 -2.04 -10.43
C VAL A 230 -5.94 -2.16 -8.91
N ALA A 231 -5.54 -1.13 -8.17
CA ALA A 231 -5.64 -1.12 -6.70
C ALA A 231 -7.10 -1.30 -6.22
N ARG A 232 -8.06 -0.65 -6.89
CA ARG A 232 -9.48 -0.80 -6.59
C ARG A 232 -9.97 -2.22 -6.83
N GLU A 233 -9.66 -2.84 -7.97
CA GLU A 233 -10.08 -4.22 -8.28
C GLU A 233 -9.59 -5.21 -7.22
N VAL A 234 -8.33 -5.12 -6.79
CA VAL A 234 -7.79 -6.06 -5.81
C VAL A 234 -8.22 -5.74 -4.37
N ALA A 235 -8.51 -4.49 -4.05
CA ALA A 235 -9.15 -4.12 -2.80
C ALA A 235 -10.58 -4.69 -2.70
N GLU A 236 -11.33 -4.62 -3.80
CA GLU A 236 -12.67 -5.20 -3.94
C GLU A 236 -12.64 -6.74 -3.87
N ALA A 237 -11.60 -7.38 -4.43
CA ALA A 237 -11.38 -8.81 -4.34
C ALA A 237 -11.09 -9.29 -2.90
N GLY A 238 -10.63 -8.40 -2.00
CA GLY A 238 -10.53 -8.69 -0.57
C GLY A 238 -9.11 -8.75 0.02
N PHE A 239 -8.08 -8.25 -0.63
CA PHE A 239 -6.77 -8.05 0.01
C PHE A 239 -6.88 -7.18 1.26
N ASP A 240 -6.00 -7.40 2.23
CA ASP A 240 -5.96 -6.62 3.46
C ASP A 240 -5.23 -5.29 3.27
N GLU A 241 -4.26 -5.24 2.38
CA GLU A 241 -3.41 -4.09 2.12
C GLU A 241 -3.07 -3.95 0.65
N ILE A 242 -3.03 -2.71 0.18
CA ILE A 242 -2.54 -2.32 -1.15
C ILE A 242 -1.19 -1.66 -0.97
N GLN A 243 -0.16 -2.21 -1.62
CA GLN A 243 1.20 -1.71 -1.55
C GLN A 243 1.68 -1.31 -2.95
N PHE A 244 2.02 -0.04 -3.13
CA PHE A 244 2.59 0.45 -4.37
C PHE A 244 4.12 0.38 -4.34
N ASP A 245 4.68 -0.34 -5.29
CA ASP A 245 6.11 -0.29 -5.59
C ASP A 245 6.36 0.43 -6.91
N TYR A 246 7.59 0.87 -7.14
CA TYR A 246 7.94 1.72 -8.28
C TYR A 246 6.99 2.94 -8.43
N ALA A 247 6.40 3.39 -7.32
CA ALA A 247 5.70 4.67 -7.22
C ALA A 247 6.74 5.79 -7.11
N ARG A 248 7.47 5.97 -8.20
CA ARG A 248 8.61 6.87 -8.34
C ARG A 248 8.95 7.11 -9.80
N LEU A 249 9.72 8.15 -10.09
CA LEU A 249 10.32 8.34 -11.39
C LEU A 249 11.54 7.42 -11.58
N PRO A 250 11.95 7.14 -12.84
CA PRO A 250 13.20 6.41 -13.11
C PRO A 250 14.42 7.11 -12.50
N ASP A 251 15.34 6.30 -11.96
CA ASP A 251 16.66 6.78 -11.53
C ASP A 251 17.60 6.91 -12.75
N ALA A 252 17.33 7.92 -13.55
CA ALA A 252 18.09 8.23 -14.75
C ALA A 252 18.02 9.73 -15.06
N THR A 253 19.00 10.23 -15.81
CA THR A 253 19.07 11.65 -16.20
C THR A 253 18.73 11.84 -17.68
N GLY A 254 18.35 13.08 -18.05
CA GLY A 254 18.10 13.41 -19.44
C GLY A 254 16.80 12.87 -20.01
N LEU A 255 15.86 12.54 -19.12
CA LEU A 255 14.52 12.08 -19.47
C LEU A 255 13.57 13.27 -19.70
N VAL A 256 12.53 13.02 -20.46
CA VAL A 256 11.49 13.97 -20.80
C VAL A 256 10.16 13.47 -20.27
N TYR A 257 9.50 14.30 -19.49
CA TYR A 257 8.21 14.09 -18.88
C TYR A 257 7.19 15.13 -19.37
N ARG A 258 5.93 14.95 -19.05
CA ARG A 258 4.88 15.93 -19.31
C ARG A 258 5.19 17.28 -18.65
N GLU A 259 5.70 17.25 -17.44
CA GLU A 259 6.10 18.43 -16.68
C GLU A 259 7.64 18.54 -16.62
N PRO A 260 8.19 19.76 -16.45
CA PRO A 260 9.63 19.94 -16.26
C PRO A 260 10.18 19.08 -15.13
N ASP A 261 11.36 18.46 -15.34
CA ASP A 261 12.03 17.62 -14.35
C ASP A 261 12.64 18.45 -13.21
N THR A 262 11.78 18.89 -12.31
CA THR A 262 12.16 19.59 -11.07
C THR A 262 11.77 18.76 -9.85
N GLN A 263 12.46 18.94 -8.72
CA GLN A 263 12.08 18.27 -7.47
C GLN A 263 10.61 18.53 -7.13
N GLN A 264 10.15 19.76 -7.27
CA GLN A 264 8.77 20.14 -6.97
C GLN A 264 7.76 19.33 -7.79
N ASN A 265 7.97 19.22 -9.10
CA ASN A 265 7.06 18.50 -9.99
C ASN A 265 7.12 17.00 -9.74
N ARG A 266 8.31 16.41 -9.52
CA ARG A 266 8.44 14.98 -9.20
C ARG A 266 7.70 14.63 -7.91
N VAL A 267 7.90 15.40 -6.84
CA VAL A 267 7.21 15.21 -5.55
C VAL A 267 5.70 15.40 -5.72
N ALA A 268 5.27 16.42 -6.45
CA ALA A 268 3.85 16.68 -6.70
C ALA A 268 3.16 15.53 -7.45
N ALA A 269 3.83 14.90 -8.43
CA ALA A 269 3.28 13.77 -9.17
C ALA A 269 3.04 12.54 -8.27
N ILE A 270 4.00 12.21 -7.40
CA ILE A 270 3.87 11.08 -6.47
C ILE A 270 2.85 11.38 -5.36
N ASP A 271 2.86 12.59 -4.79
CA ASP A 271 1.86 13.02 -3.80
C ASP A 271 0.43 12.97 -4.38
N ALA A 272 0.23 13.46 -5.59
CA ALA A 272 -1.06 13.40 -6.29
C ALA A 272 -1.53 11.94 -6.46
N PHE A 273 -0.66 11.05 -6.94
CA PHE A 273 -0.97 9.63 -7.10
C PHE A 273 -1.43 8.99 -5.79
N LEU A 274 -0.70 9.20 -4.71
CA LEU A 274 -1.01 8.61 -3.41
C LEU A 274 -2.31 9.16 -2.82
N ARG A 275 -2.58 10.48 -2.95
CA ARG A 275 -3.84 11.09 -2.48
C ARG A 275 -5.05 10.63 -3.30
N GLU A 276 -4.91 10.52 -4.62
CA GLU A 276 -5.94 9.97 -5.50
C GLU A 276 -6.25 8.49 -5.12
N ALA A 277 -5.20 7.69 -4.89
CA ALA A 277 -5.33 6.31 -4.44
C ALA A 277 -6.02 6.23 -3.06
N ARG A 278 -5.58 7.03 -2.09
CA ARG A 278 -6.17 7.09 -0.75
C ARG A 278 -7.67 7.38 -0.84
N THR A 279 -8.05 8.42 -1.59
CA THR A 279 -9.46 8.82 -1.76
C THR A 279 -10.29 7.71 -2.40
N THR A 280 -9.73 7.03 -3.40
CA THR A 280 -10.42 5.94 -4.11
C THR A 280 -10.62 4.71 -3.23
N LEU A 281 -9.64 4.42 -2.36
CA LEU A 281 -9.64 3.21 -1.53
C LEU A 281 -10.44 3.33 -0.22
N VAL A 282 -10.88 4.53 0.17
CA VAL A 282 -11.69 4.74 1.40
C VAL A 282 -12.81 3.71 1.58
N PRO A 283 -13.65 3.39 0.55
CA PRO A 283 -14.79 2.48 0.74
C PRO A 283 -14.42 1.02 0.99
N TYR A 284 -13.17 0.62 0.76
CA TYR A 284 -12.77 -0.81 0.74
C TYR A 284 -12.14 -1.27 2.06
N ASN A 285 -11.92 -0.37 3.02
CA ASN A 285 -11.32 -0.67 4.32
C ASN A 285 -9.96 -1.38 4.23
N VAL A 286 -9.15 -1.07 3.21
CA VAL A 286 -7.79 -1.60 3.03
C VAL A 286 -6.76 -0.62 3.56
N PHE A 287 -5.61 -1.14 4.01
CA PHE A 287 -4.46 -0.29 4.27
C PHE A 287 -3.79 0.10 2.96
N LEU A 288 -3.25 1.31 2.93
CA LEU A 288 -2.46 1.83 1.82
C LEU A 288 -0.98 1.90 2.24
N ALA A 289 -0.12 1.21 1.52
CA ALA A 289 1.32 1.20 1.75
C ALA A 289 2.09 1.62 0.49
N ILE A 290 3.33 2.04 0.68
CA ILE A 290 4.26 2.36 -0.40
C ILE A 290 5.65 1.82 -0.10
N ASP A 291 6.29 1.26 -1.12
CA ASP A 291 7.70 0.89 -1.09
C ASP A 291 8.55 2.11 -1.43
N ILE A 292 9.52 2.41 -0.59
CA ILE A 292 10.45 3.52 -0.80
C ILE A 292 11.88 3.00 -0.93
N PHE A 293 12.66 3.67 -1.76
CA PHE A 293 14.08 3.37 -1.90
C PHE A 293 14.82 3.61 -0.57
N GLY A 294 15.74 2.73 -0.18
CA GLY A 294 16.37 2.76 1.15
C GLY A 294 17.02 4.10 1.52
N TYR A 295 17.66 4.76 0.54
CA TYR A 295 18.26 6.08 0.77
C TYR A 295 17.25 7.21 1.00
N VAL A 296 15.97 7.03 0.72
CA VAL A 296 14.91 7.99 1.09
C VAL A 296 14.84 8.18 2.61
N CYS A 297 15.21 7.17 3.40
CA CYS A 297 15.33 7.31 4.84
C CYS A 297 16.41 8.32 5.27
N TRP A 298 17.43 8.53 4.43
CA TRP A 298 18.62 9.32 4.71
C TRP A 298 18.60 10.70 4.07
N ASN A 299 18.19 10.78 2.80
CA ASN A 299 18.20 11.99 1.99
C ASN A 299 17.04 12.92 2.37
N PRO A 300 17.29 14.21 2.63
CA PRO A 300 16.24 15.17 2.97
C PRO A 300 15.40 15.61 1.75
N ASP A 301 15.92 15.37 0.53
CA ASP A 301 15.25 15.67 -0.73
C ASP A 301 14.41 14.49 -1.25
N ASP A 302 13.97 14.55 -2.49
CA ASP A 302 13.18 13.51 -3.15
C ASP A 302 14.00 12.35 -3.72
N THR A 303 15.29 12.28 -3.42
CA THR A 303 16.26 11.31 -3.95
C THR A 303 16.26 11.27 -5.50
N ARG A 304 15.87 12.37 -6.14
CA ARG A 304 15.70 12.57 -7.60
C ARG A 304 14.67 11.62 -8.26
N ILE A 305 13.85 10.96 -7.49
CA ILE A 305 12.85 10.00 -7.96
C ILE A 305 11.42 10.35 -7.53
N GLY A 306 11.22 11.52 -6.91
CA GLY A 306 9.91 11.99 -6.45
C GLY A 306 9.50 11.44 -5.08
N GLN A 307 10.31 10.63 -4.42
CA GLN A 307 10.02 10.07 -3.10
C GLN A 307 10.56 10.99 -2.00
N GLN A 308 9.74 11.87 -1.47
CA GLN A 308 10.03 12.67 -0.28
C GLN A 308 9.34 12.08 0.94
N LEU A 309 10.12 11.61 1.92
CA LEU A 309 9.65 10.80 3.04
C LEU A 309 8.53 11.49 3.83
N GLU A 310 8.68 12.76 4.16
CA GLU A 310 7.74 13.54 4.95
C GLU A 310 6.38 13.69 4.24
N ARG A 311 6.39 13.92 2.91
CA ARG A 311 5.16 14.03 2.11
C ARG A 311 4.43 12.71 2.00
N ILE A 312 5.17 11.62 1.79
CA ILE A 312 4.63 10.25 1.77
C ILE A 312 3.97 9.91 3.12
N ALA A 313 4.63 10.26 4.22
CA ALA A 313 4.20 9.99 5.59
C ALA A 313 2.82 10.57 5.94
N GLU A 314 2.43 11.68 5.30
CA GLU A 314 1.12 12.33 5.48
C GLU A 314 -0.03 11.53 4.87
N VAL A 315 0.23 10.68 3.87
CA VAL A 315 -0.82 10.12 3.01
C VAL A 315 -1.06 8.65 3.26
N VAL A 316 0.01 7.84 3.35
CA VAL A 316 -0.11 6.39 3.42
C VAL A 316 -0.33 5.86 4.84
N ASP A 317 -0.83 4.65 4.98
CA ASP A 317 -0.96 3.98 6.27
C ASP A 317 0.38 3.37 6.70
N TYR A 318 1.10 2.72 5.79
CA TYR A 318 2.40 2.10 6.05
C TYR A 318 3.47 2.55 5.07
N ILE A 319 4.69 2.72 5.56
CA ILE A 319 5.89 3.01 4.77
C ILE A 319 6.78 1.77 4.82
N SER A 320 7.18 1.30 3.65
CA SER A 320 7.97 0.08 3.47
C SER A 320 9.32 0.38 2.82
N PRO A 321 10.32 0.81 3.61
CA PRO A 321 11.65 1.09 3.06
C PRO A 321 12.34 -0.20 2.64
N MET A 322 12.94 -0.20 1.45
CA MET A 322 13.76 -1.29 0.91
C MET A 322 15.17 -1.22 1.53
N LEU A 323 15.36 -1.89 2.66
CA LEU A 323 16.59 -1.85 3.46
C LEU A 323 17.52 -3.01 3.14
N TYR A 324 17.72 -3.27 1.85
CA TYR A 324 18.64 -4.31 1.39
C TYR A 324 20.09 -3.85 1.55
N PRO A 325 20.93 -4.46 2.39
CA PRO A 325 22.32 -4.07 2.54
C PRO A 325 23.07 -3.93 1.21
N SER A 326 22.85 -4.83 0.25
CA SER A 326 23.47 -4.77 -1.09
C SER A 326 23.06 -3.53 -1.91
N SER A 327 21.96 -2.86 -1.59
CA SER A 327 21.51 -1.67 -2.32
C SER A 327 22.13 -0.36 -1.80
N PHE A 328 22.75 -0.38 -0.64
CA PHE A 328 23.42 0.78 -0.05
C PHE A 328 24.86 0.91 -0.56
N GLN A 329 25.03 1.11 -1.88
CA GLN A 329 26.32 1.12 -2.56
C GLN A 329 27.32 2.16 -2.02
N PHE A 330 26.85 3.25 -1.45
CA PHE A 330 27.67 4.28 -0.79
C PHE A 330 27.80 4.09 0.71
N GLY A 331 27.21 3.00 1.26
CA GLY A 331 27.12 2.79 2.70
C GLY A 331 26.18 3.77 3.40
N ILE A 332 26.26 3.78 4.71
CA ILE A 332 25.63 4.79 5.59
C ILE A 332 26.72 5.33 6.54
N PRO A 333 26.50 6.45 7.26
CA PRO A 333 27.49 6.98 8.19
C PRO A 333 28.02 5.93 9.18
N GLY A 334 29.32 5.68 9.15
CA GLY A 334 30.01 4.67 9.97
C GLY A 334 30.05 3.25 9.37
N TYR A 335 29.36 2.96 8.25
CA TYR A 335 29.25 1.62 7.68
C TYR A 335 29.43 1.65 6.16
N ARG A 336 30.70 1.59 5.70
CA ARG A 336 31.05 1.66 4.27
C ARG A 336 30.83 0.33 3.53
N ASN A 337 30.86 -0.79 4.25
CA ASN A 337 30.55 -2.11 3.70
C ASN A 337 29.25 -2.63 4.35
N PRO A 338 28.09 -2.27 3.80
CA PRO A 338 26.80 -2.52 4.44
C PRO A 338 26.45 -3.99 4.55
N VAL A 339 26.95 -4.85 3.64
CA VAL A 339 26.63 -6.29 3.66
C VAL A 339 27.27 -7.03 4.85
N GLN A 340 28.28 -6.44 5.49
CA GLN A 340 28.88 -6.94 6.73
C GLN A 340 28.13 -6.49 7.98
N HIS A 341 27.19 -5.55 7.84
CA HIS A 341 26.48 -4.91 8.94
C HIS A 341 24.96 -4.88 8.72
N PRO A 342 24.32 -6.04 8.42
CA PRO A 342 22.92 -6.07 8.04
C PRO A 342 21.98 -5.55 9.14
N TYR A 343 22.30 -5.77 10.42
CA TYR A 343 21.56 -5.22 11.55
C TYR A 343 21.59 -3.69 11.55
N GLU A 344 22.78 -3.12 11.48
CA GLU A 344 23.00 -1.66 11.58
C GLU A 344 22.38 -0.92 10.40
N ILE A 345 22.42 -1.48 9.20
CA ILE A 345 21.80 -0.89 8.01
C ILE A 345 20.29 -0.76 8.22
N VAL A 346 19.63 -1.82 8.68
CA VAL A 346 18.19 -1.80 8.92
C VAL A 346 17.84 -0.90 10.09
N HIS A 347 18.47 -1.13 11.25
CA HIS A 347 18.17 -0.39 12.47
C HIS A 347 18.37 1.12 12.32
N ARG A 348 19.53 1.55 11.80
CA ARG A 348 19.85 2.99 11.66
C ARG A 348 19.01 3.67 10.60
N SER A 349 18.68 2.99 9.49
CA SER A 349 17.80 3.56 8.48
C SER A 349 16.38 3.77 9.00
N LEU A 350 15.83 2.81 9.75
CA LEU A 350 14.54 2.96 10.41
C LEU A 350 14.58 4.06 11.48
N ALA A 351 15.59 4.07 12.35
CA ALA A 351 15.75 5.10 13.38
C ALA A 351 15.80 6.51 12.75
N ARG A 352 16.53 6.65 11.63
CA ARG A 352 16.61 7.93 10.90
C ARG A 352 15.27 8.33 10.29
N ALA A 353 14.51 7.38 9.73
CA ALA A 353 13.19 7.65 9.19
C ALA A 353 12.19 8.07 10.27
N LEU A 354 12.23 7.43 11.44
CA LEU A 354 11.41 7.80 12.61
C LEU A 354 11.73 9.21 13.12
N GLU A 355 13.03 9.54 13.25
CA GLU A 355 13.47 10.88 13.63
C GLU A 355 12.92 11.97 12.70
N ARG A 356 12.97 11.72 11.38
CA ARG A 356 12.52 12.65 10.35
C ARG A 356 11.00 12.82 10.32
N THR A 357 10.26 11.73 10.39
CA THR A 357 8.80 11.74 10.22
C THR A 357 8.05 11.97 11.53
N ARG A 358 8.67 11.67 12.68
CA ARG A 358 8.04 11.63 14.01
C ARG A 358 6.83 10.68 14.08
N LEU A 359 6.74 9.74 13.14
CA LEU A 359 5.71 8.70 13.18
C LEU A 359 6.05 7.61 14.19
N PRO A 360 5.06 6.93 14.77
CA PRO A 360 5.32 5.77 15.61
C PRO A 360 5.87 4.61 14.76
N PRO A 361 6.75 3.76 15.33
CA PRO A 361 7.38 2.65 14.61
C PRO A 361 6.40 1.71 13.90
N VAL A 362 5.20 1.53 14.45
CA VAL A 362 4.12 0.72 13.87
C VAL A 362 3.68 1.17 12.46
N ARG A 363 4.05 2.38 12.03
CA ARG A 363 3.80 2.89 10.67
C ARG A 363 4.83 2.42 9.65
N PHE A 364 5.87 1.70 10.07
CA PHE A 364 6.93 1.18 9.21
C PHE A 364 6.89 -0.34 9.14
N ARG A 365 7.10 -0.87 7.94
CA ARG A 365 7.28 -2.31 7.66
C ARG A 365 8.34 -2.48 6.58
N PRO A 366 9.62 -2.69 6.96
CA PRO A 366 10.72 -2.72 6.00
C PRO A 366 10.70 -3.97 5.13
N TRP A 367 11.21 -3.82 3.92
CA TRP A 367 11.67 -4.90 3.08
C TRP A 367 13.10 -5.27 3.46
N LEU A 368 13.34 -6.56 3.69
CA LEU A 368 14.62 -7.13 4.10
C LEU A 368 15.16 -8.06 3.02
N GLN A 369 16.48 -8.15 2.91
CA GLN A 369 17.18 -8.91 1.90
C GLN A 369 17.23 -10.41 2.25
N ALA A 370 16.69 -11.26 1.36
CA ALA A 370 16.81 -12.71 1.40
C ALA A 370 17.31 -13.26 0.04
N PHE A 371 18.17 -12.52 -0.65
CA PHE A 371 18.79 -12.87 -1.91
C PHE A 371 20.31 -12.60 -1.85
N PRO A 372 21.14 -13.28 -2.68
CA PRO A 372 22.59 -13.10 -2.66
C PRO A 372 23.01 -11.65 -2.87
N ASP A 373 24.12 -11.25 -2.22
CA ASP A 373 24.74 -9.97 -2.48
C ASP A 373 25.17 -9.85 -3.94
N TYR A 374 24.90 -8.70 -4.57
CA TYR A 374 25.26 -8.42 -5.95
C TYR A 374 26.25 -7.25 -6.10
N ALA A 375 26.63 -6.61 -4.99
CA ALA A 375 27.36 -5.33 -5.03
C ALA A 375 28.72 -5.36 -4.32
N PHE A 376 28.91 -6.24 -3.33
CA PHE A 376 30.07 -6.22 -2.42
C PHE A 376 30.84 -7.54 -2.37
N GLY A 377 30.76 -8.37 -3.39
CA GLY A 377 31.56 -9.60 -3.50
C GLY A 377 30.76 -10.90 -3.53
N GLY A 378 29.44 -10.85 -3.54
CA GLY A 378 28.61 -12.00 -3.89
C GLY A 378 28.36 -13.01 -2.77
N GLY A 379 28.25 -12.58 -1.52
CA GLY A 379 27.89 -13.44 -0.38
C GLY A 379 26.40 -13.84 -0.34
N SER A 380 26.07 -14.97 0.28
CA SER A 380 24.68 -15.36 0.53
C SER A 380 24.07 -14.56 1.69
N PHE A 381 22.82 -14.15 1.53
CA PHE A 381 22.00 -13.58 2.59
C PHE A 381 20.97 -14.61 3.04
N THR A 382 21.34 -15.46 3.98
CA THR A 382 20.50 -16.53 4.55
C THR A 382 20.81 -16.68 6.03
N GLY A 383 19.96 -17.34 6.79
CA GLY A 383 20.20 -17.66 8.18
C GLY A 383 20.54 -16.45 9.03
N GLY A 384 21.78 -16.37 9.53
CA GLY A 384 22.22 -15.30 10.43
C GLY A 384 22.07 -13.88 9.87
N ALA A 385 22.33 -13.68 8.57
CA ALA A 385 22.21 -12.37 7.94
C ALA A 385 20.74 -11.90 7.80
N VAL A 386 19.81 -12.83 7.51
CA VAL A 386 18.37 -12.54 7.49
C VAL A 386 17.89 -12.25 8.92
N ARG A 387 18.24 -13.11 9.88
CA ARG A 387 17.85 -12.92 11.30
C ARG A 387 18.37 -11.61 11.88
N ALA A 388 19.58 -11.17 11.55
CA ALA A 388 20.10 -9.88 12.00
C ALA A 388 19.23 -8.70 11.51
N GLN A 389 18.76 -8.75 10.26
CA GLN A 389 17.85 -7.74 9.72
C GLN A 389 16.47 -7.78 10.39
N VAL A 390 15.93 -8.99 10.61
CA VAL A 390 14.66 -9.21 11.33
C VAL A 390 14.75 -8.64 12.75
N THR A 391 15.81 -8.98 13.49
CA THR A 391 16.04 -8.48 14.85
C THR A 391 16.08 -6.95 14.88
N ALA A 392 16.77 -6.33 13.92
CA ALA A 392 16.82 -4.87 13.83
C ALA A 392 15.45 -4.21 13.63
N ALA A 393 14.59 -4.80 12.79
CA ALA A 393 13.23 -4.32 12.59
C ALA A 393 12.35 -4.51 13.82
N GLU A 394 12.53 -5.62 14.54
CA GLU A 394 11.79 -5.93 15.77
C GLU A 394 12.23 -5.04 16.95
N ASP A 395 13.52 -4.79 17.11
CA ASP A 395 14.08 -3.90 18.13
C ASP A 395 13.56 -2.45 17.97
N ILE A 396 13.37 -2.00 16.75
CA ILE A 396 12.73 -0.71 16.44
C ILE A 396 11.23 -0.72 16.77
N GLY A 397 10.58 -1.88 16.77
CA GLY A 397 9.16 -2.03 17.02
C GLY A 397 8.28 -1.77 15.79
N THR A 398 8.78 -2.08 14.61
CA THR A 398 8.01 -1.94 13.35
C THR A 398 6.77 -2.85 13.32
N ASN A 399 5.82 -2.58 12.44
CA ASN A 399 4.65 -3.46 12.25
C ASN A 399 5.00 -4.67 11.39
N GLY A 400 5.90 -5.51 11.89
CA GLY A 400 6.43 -6.65 11.16
C GLY A 400 7.47 -6.25 10.11
N TRP A 401 7.67 -7.13 9.15
CA TRP A 401 8.68 -7.01 8.09
C TRP A 401 8.31 -7.91 6.90
N MET A 402 8.99 -7.71 5.77
CA MET A 402 8.77 -8.46 4.55
C MET A 402 10.12 -8.92 3.98
N LEU A 403 10.22 -10.17 3.55
CA LEU A 403 11.42 -10.70 2.89
C LEU A 403 11.29 -10.66 1.38
N TRP A 404 12.29 -10.09 0.74
CA TRP A 404 12.42 -10.07 -0.72
C TRP A 404 13.41 -11.15 -1.19
N ASN A 405 12.93 -12.06 -2.04
CA ASN A 405 13.76 -12.95 -2.85
C ASN A 405 13.16 -13.05 -4.25
N PRO A 406 13.85 -12.60 -5.31
CA PRO A 406 13.32 -12.58 -6.68
C PRO A 406 13.02 -13.97 -7.24
N HIS A 407 13.63 -15.02 -6.66
CA HIS A 407 13.37 -16.41 -7.03
C HIS A 407 12.22 -17.05 -6.22
N ASN A 408 11.66 -16.32 -5.25
CA ASN A 408 10.60 -16.80 -4.33
C ASN A 408 10.99 -18.08 -3.57
N ARG A 409 12.26 -18.23 -3.22
CA ARG A 409 12.80 -19.37 -2.46
C ARG A 409 13.33 -18.89 -1.13
N TYR A 410 12.86 -19.50 -0.07
CA TYR A 410 13.19 -19.17 1.31
C TYR A 410 13.56 -20.42 2.08
N SER A 411 14.39 -20.28 3.12
CA SER A 411 14.85 -21.39 3.97
C SER A 411 14.20 -21.32 5.35
N THR A 412 13.85 -22.47 5.93
CA THR A 412 13.40 -22.55 7.32
C THR A 412 14.45 -22.02 8.31
N SER A 413 15.75 -22.05 7.96
CA SER A 413 16.83 -21.50 8.79
C SER A 413 16.78 -19.97 8.95
N ASP A 414 15.99 -19.27 8.13
CA ASP A 414 15.84 -17.82 8.17
C ASP A 414 14.86 -17.38 9.28
N PHE A 415 14.06 -18.32 9.82
CA PHE A 415 12.93 -18.04 10.70
C PHE A 415 13.02 -18.75 12.05
N THR A 416 12.20 -18.32 13.00
CA THR A 416 11.90 -19.06 14.23
C THR A 416 10.69 -19.96 14.01
N SER A 417 10.63 -21.07 14.76
CA SER A 417 9.48 -21.98 14.73
C SER A 417 8.19 -21.26 15.19
N ALA A 418 7.06 -21.68 14.67
CA ALA A 418 5.75 -21.28 15.20
C ALA A 418 5.61 -21.78 16.66
N HIS A 419 5.14 -20.94 17.54
CA HIS A 419 4.83 -21.26 18.94
C HIS A 419 3.34 -21.45 19.12
#